data_b26848918dd3d502ffa0ea780aa60913
#
_entry.id   b26848918dd3d502ffa0ea780aa60913
#
_cell.length_a   1.000
_cell.length_b   1.000
_cell.length_c   1.000
_cell.angle_alpha   90.00
_cell.angle_beta   90.00
_cell.angle_gamma   90.00
#
_symmetry.space_group_name_H-M   'P 1'
#
loop_
_entity.id
_entity.type
_entity.pdbx_description
1 polymer ?
#
loop_
_entity_poly.entity_id
_entity_poly.type
_entity_poly.pdbx_seq_one_letter_code
_entity_poly.pdbx_strand_id
1 'polypeptide(L)'
;MNACPKLAVLLAAASVLLGLHSALGDDWPQWRGPKEDGISRETGLLSEWPEKGPAELWRVPLGSGFSAVSVVGDRAFTLFGSDQGEFAAAFNAADGKPLWKTPLGGLLKNASYGDGPRATPTVDVGRVYAMSGMGMLMCIDAATGKRLWAADLLELRGGKPPEYGFAASPIIVGEKVIAVTGAGAGKSLVAYDKVSGKILWTSLDDRIGYSTPLEVTIDGVSQLIVLMGEALVSVSPADGKEYWRQPWKTELDANVATPIVSGNRLFISTGYSTGCALFELAVNGGRPAAKKLWANKEMKNYFSTSVLVDGYLYGFNNNKLTCLDFRSGKTKWKTGGFNRGSLIAADGKLIVYGEQGLLALAEVSPDSYKELARFKFCDEQTWTVPTLSGGRLFLRNEKELACLKVGK
;
A
#
# COMPACT_ATOMS: atom_id res chain seq x y z
N MET A 1 -3.14 75.31 36.41
CA MET A 1 -2.28 74.96 35.24
C MET A 1 -2.21 73.48 35.11
N ASN A 2 -3.11 72.95 34.33
CA ASN A 2 -3.25 71.48 34.19
C ASN A 2 -2.75 71.03 32.81
N ALA A 3 -1.74 70.22 32.81
CA ALA A 3 -1.20 69.58 31.61
C ALA A 3 -1.94 68.28 31.28
N CYS A 4 -2.50 68.22 30.10
CA CYS A 4 -3.20 67.03 29.54
C CYS A 4 -2.16 66.10 28.88
N PRO A 5 -2.13 64.80 29.16
CA PRO A 5 -1.27 63.87 28.42
C PRO A 5 -1.94 63.39 27.11
N LYS A 6 -1.20 63.55 26.02
CA LYS A 6 -1.58 63.01 24.68
C LYS A 6 -1.53 61.48 24.66
N LEU A 7 -2.65 60.88 24.37
CA LEU A 7 -2.80 59.43 24.13
C LEU A 7 -2.28 59.12 22.73
N ALA A 8 -1.17 58.40 22.63
CA ALA A 8 -0.67 57.84 21.37
C ALA A 8 -1.36 56.53 21.06
N VAL A 9 -2.14 56.51 20.01
CA VAL A 9 -2.78 55.26 19.46
C VAL A 9 -1.75 54.58 18.58
N LEU A 10 -1.23 53.45 19.03
CA LEU A 10 -0.42 52.56 18.23
C LEU A 10 -1.34 51.65 17.40
N LEU A 11 -1.43 51.90 16.10
CA LEU A 11 -2.02 51.01 15.12
C LEU A 11 -1.06 49.82 14.88
N ALA A 12 -1.40 48.66 15.43
CA ALA A 12 -0.74 47.40 15.10
C ALA A 12 -1.27 46.92 13.75
N ALA A 13 -0.49 47.05 12.70
CA ALA A 13 -0.76 46.40 11.40
C ALA A 13 -0.53 44.90 11.54
N ALA A 14 -1.61 44.16 11.67
CA ALA A 14 -1.58 42.68 11.55
C ALA A 14 -1.36 42.32 10.07
N SER A 15 -0.13 41.99 9.70
CA SER A 15 0.18 41.39 8.40
C SER A 15 -0.37 39.96 8.37
N VAL A 16 -1.51 39.78 7.73
CA VAL A 16 -2.01 38.45 7.37
C VAL A 16 -1.09 37.90 6.27
N LEU A 17 -0.13 37.10 6.66
CA LEU A 17 0.58 36.20 5.75
C LEU A 17 -0.42 35.13 5.27
N LEU A 18 -1.11 35.43 4.18
CA LEU A 18 -1.74 34.42 3.34
C LEU A 18 -0.61 33.53 2.79
N GLY A 19 -0.31 32.47 3.49
CA GLY A 19 0.51 31.39 2.97
C GLY A 19 -0.14 30.90 1.68
N LEU A 20 0.48 31.16 0.55
CA LEU A 20 0.27 30.43 -0.70
C LEU A 20 0.64 28.98 -0.39
N HIS A 21 -0.33 28.21 0.13
CA HIS A 21 -0.29 26.76 -0.01
C HIS A 21 -0.46 26.52 -1.51
N SER A 22 0.67 26.41 -2.22
CA SER A 22 0.66 25.69 -3.48
C SER A 22 0.03 24.34 -3.11
N ALA A 23 -1.07 24.01 -3.76
CA ALA A 23 -1.69 22.69 -3.67
C ALA A 23 -0.70 21.66 -4.25
N LEU A 24 0.32 21.33 -3.46
CA LEU A 24 1.06 20.09 -3.62
C LEU A 24 0.01 19.03 -3.32
N GLY A 25 -0.30 18.21 -4.31
CA GLY A 25 -1.20 17.09 -4.12
C GLY A 25 -0.71 16.22 -2.97
N ASP A 26 -1.61 15.43 -2.41
CA ASP A 26 -1.28 14.57 -1.28
C ASP A 26 -0.12 13.63 -1.63
N ASP A 27 0.86 13.51 -0.74
CA ASP A 27 1.90 12.49 -0.82
C ASP A 27 1.27 11.09 -0.76
N TRP A 28 1.91 10.14 -1.44
CA TRP A 28 1.57 8.71 -1.38
C TRP A 28 2.78 7.92 -0.85
N PRO A 29 3.09 8.01 0.46
CA PRO A 29 4.42 7.66 0.97
C PRO A 29 4.66 6.15 1.11
N GLN A 30 3.64 5.31 0.95
CA GLN A 30 3.72 3.89 1.24
C GLN A 30 2.63 3.08 0.51
N TRP A 31 2.67 1.76 0.71
CA TRP A 31 1.63 0.84 0.23
C TRP A 31 0.24 1.32 0.61
N ARG A 32 -0.64 1.48 -0.39
CA ARG A 32 -2.03 1.95 -0.27
C ARG A 32 -2.18 3.39 0.23
N GLY A 33 -1.14 4.21 0.13
CA GLY A 33 -1.19 5.64 0.43
C GLY A 33 -1.07 6.00 1.91
N PRO A 34 -1.30 7.27 2.26
CA PRO A 34 -0.97 7.82 3.59
C PRO A 34 -1.77 7.21 4.74
N LYS A 35 -2.94 6.61 4.44
CA LYS A 35 -3.79 5.94 5.44
C LYS A 35 -3.92 4.43 5.21
N GLU A 36 -3.11 3.86 4.32
CA GLU A 36 -3.11 2.43 4.00
C GLU A 36 -4.48 1.90 3.52
N ASP A 37 -5.38 2.79 3.11
CA ASP A 37 -6.76 2.48 2.73
C ASP A 37 -6.98 2.37 1.21
N GLY A 38 -5.99 2.77 0.39
CA GLY A 38 -6.08 2.81 -1.07
C GLY A 38 -6.94 3.96 -1.59
N ILE A 39 -7.14 5.02 -0.77
CA ILE A 39 -7.99 6.15 -1.10
C ILE A 39 -7.16 7.44 -1.07
N SER A 40 -7.11 8.15 -2.20
CA SER A 40 -6.58 9.52 -2.25
C SER A 40 -7.66 10.52 -1.83
N ARG A 41 -7.24 11.55 -1.12
CA ARG A 41 -8.10 12.67 -0.74
C ARG A 41 -8.12 13.77 -1.80
N GLU A 42 -7.36 13.61 -2.87
CA GLU A 42 -7.31 14.57 -3.97
C GLU A 42 -8.67 14.69 -4.66
N THR A 43 -9.00 15.90 -5.09
CA THR A 43 -10.22 16.25 -5.81
C THR A 43 -9.89 16.90 -7.15
N GLY A 44 -10.89 17.09 -8.00
CA GLY A 44 -10.71 17.71 -9.32
C GLY A 44 -10.09 16.77 -10.36
N LEU A 45 -10.28 15.46 -10.20
CA LEU A 45 -9.88 14.51 -11.25
C LEU A 45 -10.73 14.70 -12.51
N LEU A 46 -10.11 14.45 -13.65
CA LEU A 46 -10.83 14.38 -14.93
C LEU A 46 -11.96 13.35 -14.85
N SER A 47 -13.15 13.69 -15.31
CA SER A 47 -14.30 12.79 -15.38
C SER A 47 -14.36 12.04 -16.72
N GLU A 48 -13.64 12.54 -17.72
CA GLU A 48 -13.56 11.99 -19.06
C GLU A 48 -12.11 11.94 -19.52
N TRP A 49 -11.77 10.95 -20.30
CA TRP A 49 -10.46 10.84 -20.94
C TRP A 49 -10.63 10.85 -22.46
N PRO A 50 -9.69 11.42 -23.22
CA PRO A 50 -9.63 11.20 -24.66
C PRO A 50 -9.53 9.70 -24.98
N GLU A 51 -9.89 9.32 -26.20
CA GLU A 51 -9.80 7.91 -26.65
C GLU A 51 -8.40 7.29 -26.44
N LYS A 52 -7.36 8.10 -26.57
CA LYS A 52 -5.96 7.69 -26.30
C LYS A 52 -5.55 7.74 -24.83
N GLY A 53 -6.50 7.95 -23.90
CA GLY A 53 -6.26 8.07 -22.47
C GLY A 53 -5.86 9.48 -22.03
N PRO A 54 -5.57 9.65 -20.73
CA PRO A 54 -5.02 10.88 -20.16
C PRO A 54 -3.67 11.24 -20.78
N ALA A 55 -3.33 12.52 -20.75
CA ALA A 55 -2.04 12.97 -21.28
C ALA A 55 -0.88 12.30 -20.51
N GLU A 56 0.00 11.65 -21.25
CA GLU A 56 1.26 11.10 -20.69
C GLU A 56 2.23 12.25 -20.49
N LEU A 57 2.69 12.43 -19.23
CA LEU A 57 3.68 13.44 -18.89
C LEU A 57 5.09 12.92 -19.16
N TRP A 58 5.34 11.67 -18.82
CA TRP A 58 6.60 10.99 -19.09
C TRP A 58 6.46 9.48 -18.99
N ARG A 59 7.40 8.76 -19.64
CA ARG A 59 7.57 7.32 -19.59
C ARG A 59 9.06 7.00 -19.59
N VAL A 60 9.49 6.09 -18.71
CA VAL A 60 10.89 5.68 -18.61
C VAL A 60 11.01 4.15 -18.56
N PRO A 61 12.07 3.59 -19.13
CA PRO A 61 12.39 2.17 -18.94
C PRO A 61 12.56 1.86 -17.45
N LEU A 62 12.07 0.70 -17.05
CA LEU A 62 12.25 0.16 -15.69
C LEU A 62 12.76 -1.28 -15.83
N GLY A 63 12.42 -2.15 -14.95
CA GLY A 63 12.76 -3.56 -15.00
C GLY A 63 11.63 -4.38 -14.38
N SER A 64 11.86 -5.68 -14.25
CA SER A 64 10.88 -6.63 -13.73
C SER A 64 10.43 -6.30 -12.30
N GLY A 65 9.31 -6.89 -11.89
CA GLY A 65 8.74 -6.76 -10.55
C GLY A 65 7.43 -5.98 -10.52
N PHE A 66 6.79 -6.06 -9.35
CA PHE A 66 5.42 -5.57 -9.13
C PHE A 66 5.34 -4.57 -7.96
N SER A 67 6.46 -3.98 -7.57
CA SER A 67 6.49 -2.91 -6.58
C SER A 67 5.66 -1.71 -7.05
N ALA A 68 4.72 -1.23 -6.25
CA ALA A 68 4.04 0.03 -6.54
C ALA A 68 5.00 1.23 -6.35
N VAL A 69 4.50 2.42 -6.67
CA VAL A 69 5.27 3.66 -6.55
C VAL A 69 4.87 4.37 -5.27
N SER A 70 5.84 4.83 -4.50
CA SER A 70 5.61 5.80 -3.42
C SER A 70 6.06 7.17 -3.90
N VAL A 71 5.26 8.20 -3.60
CA VAL A 71 5.54 9.58 -4.01
C VAL A 71 5.54 10.48 -2.80
N VAL A 72 6.65 11.22 -2.61
CA VAL A 72 6.79 12.22 -1.53
C VAL A 72 7.46 13.45 -2.11
N GLY A 73 6.76 14.57 -2.06
CA GLY A 73 7.19 15.82 -2.65
C GLY A 73 7.44 15.70 -4.16
N ASP A 74 8.65 15.96 -4.58
CA ASP A 74 9.10 15.91 -5.98
C ASP A 74 9.68 14.55 -6.41
N ARG A 75 9.57 13.50 -5.60
CA ARG A 75 10.22 12.21 -5.83
C ARG A 75 9.26 11.04 -5.87
N ALA A 76 9.44 10.20 -6.87
CA ALA A 76 8.76 8.91 -7.03
C ALA A 76 9.77 7.78 -6.75
N PHE A 77 9.42 6.85 -5.86
CA PHE A 77 10.26 5.74 -5.43
C PHE A 77 9.61 4.41 -5.82
N THR A 78 10.40 3.48 -6.35
CA THR A 78 9.93 2.11 -6.64
C THR A 78 11.09 1.12 -6.58
N LEU A 79 10.75 -0.18 -6.62
CA LEU A 79 11.76 -1.25 -6.70
C LEU A 79 11.62 -1.95 -8.04
N PHE A 80 12.73 -2.44 -8.59
CA PHE A 80 12.72 -3.21 -9.82
C PHE A 80 13.88 -4.21 -9.88
N GLY A 81 13.75 -5.20 -10.76
CA GLY A 81 14.77 -6.21 -11.04
C GLY A 81 15.38 -6.07 -12.44
N SER A 82 16.60 -6.50 -12.58
CA SER A 82 17.31 -6.68 -13.85
C SER A 82 18.20 -7.92 -13.77
N ASP A 83 18.98 -8.20 -14.82
CA ASP A 83 20.02 -9.23 -14.84
C ASP A 83 21.13 -8.99 -13.80
N GLN A 84 21.29 -7.76 -13.33
CA GLN A 84 22.25 -7.38 -12.29
C GLN A 84 21.73 -7.55 -10.85
N GLY A 85 20.45 -7.90 -10.66
CA GLY A 85 19.81 -8.01 -9.35
C GLY A 85 18.64 -7.08 -9.16
N GLU A 86 18.25 -6.86 -7.91
CA GLU A 86 17.16 -5.96 -7.52
C GLU A 86 17.67 -4.61 -7.04
N PHE A 87 16.90 -3.58 -7.30
CA PHE A 87 17.25 -2.18 -7.01
C PHE A 87 16.08 -1.42 -6.40
N ALA A 88 16.40 -0.49 -5.51
CA ALA A 88 15.55 0.66 -5.20
C ALA A 88 15.97 1.84 -6.08
N ALA A 89 15.01 2.62 -6.55
CA ALA A 89 15.27 3.79 -7.36
C ALA A 89 14.35 4.96 -7.01
N ALA A 90 14.87 6.16 -7.23
CA ALA A 90 14.09 7.40 -7.19
C ALA A 90 14.16 8.10 -8.55
N PHE A 91 13.01 8.67 -8.90
CA PHE A 91 12.82 9.48 -10.10
C PHE A 91 12.25 10.84 -9.71
N ASN A 92 12.54 11.86 -10.47
CA ASN A 92 11.82 13.12 -10.37
C ASN A 92 10.37 12.90 -10.78
N ALA A 93 9.42 13.21 -9.91
CA ALA A 93 7.99 12.94 -10.13
C ALA A 93 7.38 13.79 -11.27
N ALA A 94 8.01 14.91 -11.63
CA ALA A 94 7.50 15.80 -12.66
C ALA A 94 7.90 15.39 -14.09
N ASP A 95 9.13 14.87 -14.28
CA ASP A 95 9.70 14.61 -15.60
C ASP A 95 10.30 13.20 -15.79
N GLY A 96 10.24 12.36 -14.74
CA GLY A 96 10.72 10.98 -14.79
C GLY A 96 12.24 10.80 -14.80
N LYS A 97 13.03 11.89 -14.66
CA LYS A 97 14.49 11.76 -14.63
C LYS A 97 14.94 10.90 -13.46
N PRO A 98 15.83 9.91 -13.69
CA PRO A 98 16.39 9.12 -12.61
C PRO A 98 17.24 10.00 -11.69
N LEU A 99 17.02 9.92 -10.38
CA LEU A 99 17.77 10.66 -9.37
C LEU A 99 18.87 9.77 -8.77
N TRP A 100 18.53 8.54 -8.41
CA TRP A 100 19.48 7.56 -7.92
C TRP A 100 18.94 6.13 -8.08
N LYS A 101 19.86 5.15 -8.02
CA LYS A 101 19.58 3.72 -8.03
C LYS A 101 20.50 3.02 -7.02
N THR A 102 19.94 2.23 -6.10
CA THR A 102 20.68 1.55 -5.02
C THR A 102 20.44 0.05 -5.12
N PRO A 103 21.50 -0.80 -5.18
CA PRO A 103 21.36 -2.25 -5.26
C PRO A 103 20.82 -2.81 -3.93
N LEU A 104 19.86 -3.75 -4.05
CA LEU A 104 19.24 -4.46 -2.92
C LEU A 104 19.71 -5.92 -2.82
N GLY A 105 20.47 -6.44 -3.80
CA GLY A 105 20.94 -7.81 -3.82
C GLY A 105 20.50 -8.60 -5.05
N GLY A 106 20.47 -9.93 -4.92
CA GLY A 106 20.13 -10.85 -6.00
C GLY A 106 18.68 -10.69 -6.50
N LEU A 107 18.43 -11.12 -7.73
CA LEU A 107 17.11 -11.09 -8.35
C LEU A 107 16.26 -12.28 -7.89
N LEU A 108 15.08 -12.04 -7.37
CA LEU A 108 14.06 -13.07 -7.18
C LEU A 108 13.61 -13.60 -8.54
N LYS A 109 13.81 -14.88 -8.77
CA LYS A 109 13.33 -15.60 -9.95
C LYS A 109 12.06 -16.36 -9.63
N ASN A 110 11.01 -16.16 -10.42
CA ASN A 110 9.77 -16.90 -10.26
C ASN A 110 9.07 -17.09 -11.62
N ALA A 111 9.25 -18.26 -12.21
CA ALA A 111 8.72 -18.57 -13.54
C ALA A 111 7.20 -18.49 -13.67
N SER A 112 6.46 -18.68 -12.56
CA SER A 112 4.98 -18.71 -12.57
C SER A 112 4.34 -17.32 -12.34
N TYR A 113 5.04 -16.44 -11.62
CA TYR A 113 4.48 -15.16 -11.15
C TYR A 113 5.39 -13.96 -11.44
N GLY A 114 6.32 -14.11 -12.38
CA GLY A 114 7.27 -13.05 -12.78
C GLY A 114 8.41 -12.83 -11.81
N ASP A 115 9.50 -12.26 -12.30
CA ASP A 115 10.71 -11.99 -11.55
C ASP A 115 10.64 -10.64 -10.81
N GLY A 116 11.52 -10.47 -9.82
CA GLY A 116 11.81 -9.19 -9.19
C GLY A 116 10.96 -8.85 -7.95
N PRO A 117 11.18 -7.67 -7.37
CA PRO A 117 10.59 -7.26 -6.10
C PRO A 117 9.08 -6.99 -6.21
N ARG A 118 8.36 -7.27 -5.11
CA ARG A 118 6.91 -7.11 -5.02
C ARG A 118 6.46 -6.08 -3.99
N ALA A 119 7.28 -5.90 -2.93
CA ALA A 119 7.00 -4.93 -1.88
C ALA A 119 7.07 -3.49 -2.42
N THR A 120 6.26 -2.61 -1.87
CA THR A 120 6.31 -1.16 -2.14
C THR A 120 7.23 -0.50 -1.13
N PRO A 121 8.13 0.41 -1.53
CA PRO A 121 8.95 1.15 -0.57
C PRO A 121 8.09 2.04 0.32
N THR A 122 8.47 2.19 1.58
CA THR A 122 7.85 3.11 2.53
C THR A 122 8.79 4.28 2.79
N VAL A 123 8.26 5.49 2.70
CA VAL A 123 9.03 6.73 2.89
C VAL A 123 8.60 7.40 4.19
N ASP A 124 9.55 7.62 5.09
CA ASP A 124 9.33 8.31 6.36
C ASP A 124 10.50 9.23 6.68
N VAL A 125 10.22 10.49 6.93
CA VAL A 125 11.17 11.54 7.39
C VAL A 125 12.52 11.47 6.65
N GLY A 126 12.49 11.54 5.32
CA GLY A 126 13.71 11.56 4.48
C GLY A 126 14.41 10.21 4.35
N ARG A 127 13.79 9.11 4.75
CA ARG A 127 14.27 7.74 4.60
C ARG A 127 13.33 6.91 3.76
N VAL A 128 13.89 6.01 2.97
CA VAL A 128 13.17 5.01 2.19
C VAL A 128 13.48 3.63 2.78
N TYR A 129 12.45 2.91 3.15
CA TYR A 129 12.56 1.51 3.61
C TYR A 129 12.12 0.60 2.47
N ALA A 130 13.07 -0.14 1.94
CA ALA A 130 12.91 -1.00 0.78
C ALA A 130 13.09 -2.47 1.14
N MET A 131 12.20 -3.35 0.68
CA MET A 131 12.26 -4.79 0.86
C MET A 131 12.46 -5.48 -0.48
N SER A 132 13.60 -6.13 -0.68
CA SER A 132 13.84 -6.94 -1.88
C SER A 132 13.01 -8.22 -1.87
N GLY A 133 12.76 -8.81 -3.04
CA GLY A 133 12.12 -10.11 -3.16
C GLY A 133 12.91 -11.23 -2.49
N MET A 134 14.24 -11.08 -2.39
CA MET A 134 15.14 -12.01 -1.72
C MET A 134 15.31 -11.76 -0.22
N GLY A 135 14.65 -10.71 0.35
CA GLY A 135 14.61 -10.48 1.80
C GLY A 135 15.62 -9.48 2.35
N MET A 136 16.26 -8.71 1.51
CA MET A 136 17.08 -7.58 1.97
C MET A 136 16.15 -6.42 2.35
N LEU A 137 16.02 -6.11 3.62
CA LEU A 137 15.41 -4.89 4.13
C LEU A 137 16.48 -3.82 4.25
N MET A 138 16.29 -2.70 3.58
CA MET A 138 17.28 -1.62 3.54
C MET A 138 16.63 -0.27 3.87
N CYS A 139 17.28 0.50 4.73
CA CYS A 139 17.01 1.92 4.93
C CYS A 139 17.99 2.74 4.07
N ILE A 140 17.42 3.62 3.27
CA ILE A 140 18.13 4.41 2.27
C ILE A 140 17.82 5.89 2.52
N ASP A 141 18.81 6.76 2.40
CA ASP A 141 18.60 8.21 2.39
C ASP A 141 17.81 8.61 1.14
N ALA A 142 16.64 9.21 1.33
CA ALA A 142 15.71 9.51 0.24
C ALA A 142 16.27 10.56 -0.76
N ALA A 143 17.17 11.41 -0.32
CA ALA A 143 17.75 12.45 -1.17
C ALA A 143 18.87 11.92 -2.07
N THR A 144 19.71 11.05 -1.53
CA THR A 144 20.98 10.65 -2.16
C THR A 144 21.02 9.19 -2.63
N GLY A 145 20.10 8.33 -2.18
CA GLY A 145 20.16 6.90 -2.43
C GLY A 145 21.20 6.14 -1.59
N LYS A 146 21.88 6.81 -0.65
CA LYS A 146 22.90 6.18 0.18
C LYS A 146 22.25 5.20 1.17
N ARG A 147 22.76 3.97 1.24
CA ARG A 147 22.37 2.99 2.27
C ARG A 147 22.76 3.53 3.65
N LEU A 148 21.80 3.60 4.56
CA LEU A 148 21.97 3.95 5.96
C LEU A 148 22.20 2.70 6.82
N TRP A 149 21.34 1.70 6.64
CA TRP A 149 21.51 0.37 7.23
C TRP A 149 20.83 -0.69 6.36
N ALA A 150 21.09 -1.97 6.64
CA ALA A 150 20.44 -3.10 6.00
C ALA A 150 20.33 -4.28 6.95
N ALA A 151 19.30 -5.11 6.77
CA ALA A 151 19.07 -6.36 7.48
C ALA A 151 18.67 -7.45 6.48
N ASP A 152 19.31 -8.60 6.57
CA ASP A 152 18.99 -9.76 5.73
C ASP A 152 17.96 -10.65 6.45
N LEU A 153 16.72 -10.63 5.98
CA LEU A 153 15.64 -11.45 6.52
C LEU A 153 15.79 -12.92 6.11
N LEU A 154 16.55 -13.18 5.05
CA LEU A 154 16.82 -14.54 4.58
C LEU A 154 17.65 -15.33 5.59
N GLU A 155 18.58 -14.67 6.31
CA GLU A 155 19.34 -15.28 7.40
C GLU A 155 18.42 -15.76 8.53
N LEU A 156 17.38 -14.99 8.88
CA LEU A 156 16.40 -15.38 9.90
C LEU A 156 15.63 -16.65 9.50
N ARG A 157 15.51 -16.92 8.20
CA ARG A 157 14.84 -18.10 7.63
C ARG A 157 15.80 -19.26 7.33
N GLY A 158 17.05 -19.19 7.75
CA GLY A 158 18.05 -20.22 7.43
C GLY A 158 18.40 -20.32 5.95
N GLY A 159 18.39 -19.19 5.26
CA GLY A 159 18.84 -19.09 3.86
C GLY A 159 17.81 -19.53 2.80
N LYS A 160 16.55 -19.77 3.18
CA LYS A 160 15.48 -20.22 2.24
C LYS A 160 14.47 -19.12 1.99
N PRO A 161 14.35 -18.55 0.77
CA PRO A 161 13.34 -17.56 0.45
C PRO A 161 11.94 -18.20 0.50
N PRO A 162 10.89 -17.39 0.74
CA PRO A 162 9.51 -17.82 0.56
C PRO A 162 9.22 -18.15 -0.92
N GLU A 163 8.20 -18.95 -1.17
CA GLU A 163 7.78 -19.37 -2.53
C GLU A 163 7.62 -18.18 -3.50
N TYR A 164 6.97 -17.11 -3.02
CA TYR A 164 6.74 -15.90 -3.83
C TYR A 164 7.67 -14.73 -3.45
N GLY A 165 8.79 -15.02 -2.74
CA GLY A 165 9.68 -14.01 -2.20
C GLY A 165 9.08 -13.21 -1.03
N PHE A 166 9.77 -12.17 -0.59
CA PHE A 166 9.27 -11.25 0.42
C PHE A 166 8.42 -10.16 -0.25
N ALA A 167 7.10 -10.27 -0.14
CA ALA A 167 6.15 -9.40 -0.86
C ALA A 167 5.44 -8.37 0.04
N ALA A 168 5.38 -8.60 1.35
CA ALA A 168 4.83 -7.62 2.29
C ALA A 168 5.69 -6.36 2.31
N SER A 169 5.08 -5.20 2.18
CA SER A 169 5.78 -3.92 2.31
C SER A 169 6.19 -3.68 3.77
N PRO A 170 7.36 -3.12 4.05
CA PRO A 170 7.68 -2.67 5.40
C PRO A 170 6.74 -1.53 5.80
N ILE A 171 6.30 -1.49 7.06
CA ILE A 171 5.50 -0.40 7.59
C ILE A 171 6.23 0.31 8.74
N ILE A 172 5.90 1.58 8.95
CA ILE A 172 6.44 2.36 10.06
C ILE A 172 5.37 2.45 11.16
N VAL A 173 5.76 2.05 12.37
CA VAL A 173 4.93 2.12 13.57
C VAL A 173 5.72 2.84 14.67
N GLY A 174 5.47 4.13 14.84
CA GLY A 174 6.27 4.99 15.70
C GLY A 174 7.75 5.03 15.27
N GLU A 175 8.64 4.55 16.13
CA GLU A 175 10.08 4.49 15.83
C GLU A 175 10.53 3.11 15.29
N LYS A 176 9.58 2.30 14.81
CA LYS A 176 9.85 0.93 14.37
C LYS A 176 9.56 0.73 12.88
N VAL A 177 10.36 -0.08 12.22
CA VAL A 177 10.06 -0.71 10.93
C VAL A 177 9.62 -2.13 11.20
N ILE A 178 8.42 -2.49 10.76
CA ILE A 178 7.87 -3.84 10.90
C ILE A 178 8.05 -4.60 9.60
N ALA A 179 8.58 -5.80 9.67
CA ALA A 179 8.79 -6.69 8.54
C ALA A 179 8.23 -8.10 8.81
N VAL A 180 7.58 -8.68 7.80
CA VAL A 180 7.06 -10.05 7.83
C VAL A 180 8.12 -10.98 7.25
N THR A 181 8.58 -11.93 8.04
CA THR A 181 9.59 -12.90 7.60
C THR A 181 9.03 -14.30 7.42
N GLY A 182 8.05 -14.72 8.24
CA GLY A 182 7.55 -16.09 8.28
C GLY A 182 8.64 -17.12 8.59
N ALA A 183 9.64 -16.75 9.39
CA ALA A 183 10.79 -17.58 9.69
C ALA A 183 10.48 -18.68 10.72
N GLY A 184 9.36 -18.60 11.43
CA GLY A 184 9.06 -19.46 12.55
C GLY A 184 9.95 -19.20 13.79
N ALA A 185 9.88 -20.04 14.79
CA ALA A 185 10.71 -19.99 16.00
C ALA A 185 10.75 -18.58 16.65
N GLY A 186 9.58 -17.94 16.77
CA GLY A 186 9.43 -16.61 17.36
C GLY A 186 9.95 -15.47 16.48
N LYS A 187 10.14 -15.68 15.18
CA LYS A 187 10.76 -14.68 14.28
C LYS A 187 9.95 -14.41 13.01
N SER A 188 8.67 -14.79 12.97
CA SER A 188 7.85 -14.59 11.77
C SER A 188 7.45 -13.15 11.55
N LEU A 189 7.50 -12.32 12.57
CA LEU A 189 7.31 -10.88 12.57
C LEU A 189 8.46 -10.23 13.32
N VAL A 190 9.06 -9.19 12.75
CA VAL A 190 10.24 -8.52 13.33
C VAL A 190 10.04 -7.01 13.32
N ALA A 191 10.38 -6.37 14.42
CA ALA A 191 10.48 -4.93 14.51
C ALA A 191 11.95 -4.50 14.62
N TYR A 192 12.31 -3.57 13.75
CA TYR A 192 13.62 -2.93 13.76
C TYR A 192 13.48 -1.48 14.23
N ASP A 193 14.48 -0.97 14.92
CA ASP A 193 14.63 0.47 15.13
C ASP A 193 14.83 1.16 13.77
N LYS A 194 13.96 2.11 13.43
CA LYS A 194 13.94 2.72 12.10
C LYS A 194 15.19 3.54 11.76
N VAL A 195 15.96 3.96 12.77
CA VAL A 195 17.17 4.78 12.60
C VAL A 195 18.41 3.91 12.49
N SER A 196 18.56 2.93 13.37
CA SER A 196 19.77 2.11 13.48
C SER A 196 19.69 0.74 12.80
N GLY A 197 18.49 0.24 12.48
CA GLY A 197 18.28 -1.10 11.96
C GLY A 197 18.46 -2.23 12.96
N LYS A 198 18.60 -1.94 14.25
CA LYS A 198 18.70 -2.96 15.31
C LYS A 198 17.34 -3.61 15.56
N ILE A 199 17.33 -4.92 15.75
CA ILE A 199 16.12 -5.65 16.16
C ILE A 199 15.70 -5.17 17.54
N LEU A 200 14.45 -4.74 17.68
CA LEU A 200 13.83 -4.34 18.93
C LEU A 200 13.06 -5.51 19.55
N TRP A 201 12.31 -6.25 18.72
CA TRP A 201 11.64 -7.47 19.14
C TRP A 201 11.38 -8.38 17.92
N THR A 202 11.16 -9.66 18.18
CA THR A 202 10.68 -10.66 17.23
C THR A 202 9.47 -11.38 17.80
N SER A 203 8.60 -11.91 16.96
CA SER A 203 7.37 -12.56 17.39
C SER A 203 6.84 -13.54 16.34
N LEU A 204 5.92 -14.38 16.77
CA LEU A 204 5.14 -15.35 15.99
C LEU A 204 5.97 -16.51 15.42
N ASP A 205 5.29 -17.65 15.28
CA ASP A 205 5.84 -18.90 14.73
C ASP A 205 5.23 -19.25 13.36
N ASP A 206 4.41 -18.36 12.80
CA ASP A 206 3.62 -18.60 11.61
C ASP A 206 4.46 -18.71 10.35
N ARG A 207 3.95 -19.48 9.39
CA ARG A 207 4.41 -19.40 8.01
C ARG A 207 4.13 -18.02 7.44
N ILE A 208 4.93 -17.62 6.46
CA ILE A 208 4.77 -16.33 5.82
C ILE A 208 3.38 -16.20 5.18
N GLY A 209 2.69 -15.07 5.46
CA GLY A 209 1.71 -14.49 4.57
C GLY A 209 2.38 -13.39 3.76
N TYR A 210 1.77 -12.96 2.68
CA TYR A 210 2.33 -11.94 1.78
C TYR A 210 1.65 -10.59 1.95
N SER A 211 0.73 -10.51 2.93
CA SER A 211 -0.02 -9.32 3.30
C SER A 211 0.86 -8.32 4.06
N THR A 212 0.76 -7.06 3.70
CA THR A 212 1.35 -5.97 4.48
C THR A 212 0.60 -5.83 5.81
N PRO A 213 1.29 -5.75 6.97
CA PRO A 213 0.67 -5.50 8.26
C PRO A 213 -0.08 -4.17 8.31
N LEU A 214 -1.01 -4.02 9.24
CA LEU A 214 -1.79 -2.80 9.45
C LEU A 214 -1.82 -2.44 10.93
N GLU A 215 -1.44 -1.20 11.29
CA GLU A 215 -1.63 -0.70 12.65
C GLU A 215 -3.05 -0.15 12.83
N VAL A 216 -3.71 -0.52 13.93
CA VAL A 216 -5.05 -0.03 14.28
C VAL A 216 -5.13 0.27 15.78
N THR A 217 -5.94 1.26 16.15
CA THR A 217 -6.24 1.54 17.56
C THR A 217 -7.72 1.30 17.81
N ILE A 218 -8.04 0.37 18.70
CA ILE A 218 -9.40 0.03 19.12
C ILE A 218 -9.52 0.28 20.61
N ASP A 219 -10.48 1.08 21.00
CA ASP A 219 -10.74 1.44 22.41
C ASP A 219 -9.46 1.88 23.17
N GLY A 220 -8.60 2.66 22.48
CA GLY A 220 -7.34 3.19 23.03
C GLY A 220 -6.17 2.19 23.05
N VAL A 221 -6.35 0.94 22.59
CA VAL A 221 -5.28 -0.05 22.50
C VAL A 221 -4.79 -0.19 21.08
N SER A 222 -3.50 0.14 20.85
CA SER A 222 -2.86 -0.06 19.56
C SER A 222 -2.56 -1.53 19.31
N GLN A 223 -2.86 -2.01 18.12
CA GLN A 223 -2.71 -3.38 17.66
C GLN A 223 -2.08 -3.39 16.28
N LEU A 224 -1.18 -4.32 16.04
CA LEU A 224 -0.65 -4.63 14.73
C LEU A 224 -1.36 -5.87 14.19
N ILE A 225 -2.15 -5.70 13.14
CA ILE A 225 -2.90 -6.78 12.49
C ILE A 225 -2.07 -7.35 11.35
N VAL A 226 -1.87 -8.65 11.34
CA VAL A 226 -1.08 -9.36 10.33
C VAL A 226 -1.84 -10.57 9.81
N LEU A 227 -1.98 -10.69 8.49
CA LEU A 227 -2.56 -11.87 7.86
C LEU A 227 -1.42 -12.79 7.43
N MET A 228 -1.10 -13.77 8.29
CA MET A 228 -0.06 -14.77 8.10
C MET A 228 -0.54 -15.92 7.20
N GLY A 229 0.30 -16.89 6.90
CA GLY A 229 -0.03 -18.00 6.00
C GLY A 229 -1.26 -18.81 6.43
N GLU A 230 -1.47 -19.02 7.74
CA GLU A 230 -2.55 -19.86 8.27
C GLU A 230 -3.47 -19.15 9.27
N ALA A 231 -3.20 -17.86 9.58
CA ALA A 231 -3.96 -17.12 10.59
C ALA A 231 -3.97 -15.61 10.35
N LEU A 232 -5.06 -14.99 10.77
CA LEU A 232 -5.12 -13.57 11.06
C LEU A 232 -4.71 -13.37 12.52
N VAL A 233 -3.68 -12.57 12.75
CA VAL A 233 -3.06 -12.41 14.08
C VAL A 233 -3.03 -10.94 14.46
N SER A 234 -3.22 -10.64 15.72
CA SER A 234 -2.99 -9.33 16.31
C SER A 234 -1.89 -9.41 17.36
N VAL A 235 -0.94 -8.48 17.30
CA VAL A 235 0.12 -8.36 18.27
C VAL A 235 0.25 -6.92 18.80
N SER A 236 0.88 -6.78 19.95
CA SER A 236 1.28 -5.49 20.53
C SER A 236 2.39 -4.86 19.67
N PRO A 237 2.24 -3.64 19.17
CA PRO A 237 3.31 -2.94 18.48
C PRO A 237 4.51 -2.62 19.37
N ALA A 238 4.32 -2.63 20.69
CA ALA A 238 5.38 -2.29 21.64
C ALA A 238 6.44 -3.38 21.74
N ASP A 239 6.01 -4.65 21.84
CA ASP A 239 6.85 -5.79 22.18
C ASP A 239 6.58 -7.07 21.36
N GLY A 240 5.65 -7.02 20.41
CA GLY A 240 5.28 -8.16 19.56
C GLY A 240 4.42 -9.22 20.26
N LYS A 241 3.99 -9.02 21.52
CA LYS A 241 3.16 -9.99 22.24
C LYS A 241 1.84 -10.21 21.52
N GLU A 242 1.50 -11.48 21.27
CA GLU A 242 0.22 -11.84 20.65
C GLU A 242 -0.95 -11.47 21.56
N TYR A 243 -1.93 -10.75 20.98
CA TYR A 243 -3.17 -10.41 21.65
C TYR A 243 -4.26 -11.44 21.37
N TRP A 244 -4.46 -11.76 20.07
CA TRP A 244 -5.44 -12.74 19.64
C TRP A 244 -5.07 -13.32 18.27
N ARG A 245 -5.68 -14.46 17.95
CA ARG A 245 -5.51 -15.19 16.71
C ARG A 245 -6.84 -15.74 16.20
N GLN A 246 -7.06 -15.68 14.89
CA GLN A 246 -8.18 -16.30 14.20
C GLN A 246 -7.64 -17.21 13.08
N PRO A 247 -7.98 -18.50 13.05
CA PRO A 247 -7.58 -19.39 11.96
C PRO A 247 -8.07 -18.88 10.60
N TRP A 248 -7.15 -18.77 9.64
CA TRP A 248 -7.45 -18.38 8.27
C TRP A 248 -6.44 -19.02 7.32
N LYS A 249 -6.71 -20.26 6.97
CA LYS A 249 -5.82 -21.06 6.12
C LYS A 249 -6.22 -20.93 4.66
N THR A 250 -5.23 -20.78 3.80
CA THR A 250 -5.40 -20.83 2.34
C THR A 250 -4.54 -21.93 1.75
N GLU A 251 -4.88 -22.34 0.55
CA GLU A 251 -3.98 -23.12 -0.28
C GLU A 251 -2.73 -22.30 -0.58
N LEU A 252 -1.55 -22.87 -0.49
CA LEU A 252 -0.25 -22.25 -0.74
C LEU A 252 0.15 -21.13 0.26
N ASP A 253 -0.53 -21.01 1.41
CA ASP A 253 -0.30 -19.92 2.38
C ASP A 253 -0.40 -18.51 1.78
N ALA A 254 -1.02 -18.38 0.59
CA ALA A 254 -1.04 -17.16 -0.21
C ALA A 254 -2.09 -16.14 0.25
N ASN A 255 -1.93 -15.62 1.46
CA ASN A 255 -2.68 -14.52 2.02
C ASN A 255 -2.00 -13.19 1.63
N VAL A 256 -2.49 -12.51 0.59
CA VAL A 256 -1.81 -11.35 -0.01
C VAL A 256 -2.49 -10.02 0.33
N ALA A 257 -3.83 -9.98 0.29
CA ALA A 257 -4.57 -8.74 0.49
C ALA A 257 -4.37 -8.18 1.90
N THR A 258 -4.09 -6.90 1.99
CA THR A 258 -4.01 -6.17 3.26
C THR A 258 -5.38 -6.17 3.95
N PRO A 259 -5.48 -6.42 5.26
CA PRO A 259 -6.71 -6.23 6.01
C PRO A 259 -7.26 -4.81 5.87
N ILE A 260 -8.59 -4.66 5.91
CA ILE A 260 -9.26 -3.36 5.82
C ILE A 260 -10.03 -3.13 7.13
N VAL A 261 -9.81 -1.98 7.76
CA VAL A 261 -10.48 -1.63 9.02
C VAL A 261 -11.33 -0.38 8.85
N SER A 262 -12.53 -0.41 9.41
CA SER A 262 -13.44 0.74 9.52
C SER A 262 -14.15 0.71 10.87
N GLY A 263 -13.87 1.70 11.71
CA GLY A 263 -14.27 1.67 13.10
C GLY A 263 -13.71 0.43 13.80
N ASN A 264 -14.59 -0.37 14.39
CA ASN A 264 -14.21 -1.65 15.02
C ASN A 264 -14.47 -2.89 14.13
N ARG A 265 -14.58 -2.70 12.81
CA ARG A 265 -14.80 -3.80 11.85
C ARG A 265 -13.53 -4.04 11.05
N LEU A 266 -13.13 -5.31 10.97
CA LEU A 266 -11.96 -5.78 10.24
C LEU A 266 -12.40 -6.76 9.16
N PHE A 267 -12.10 -6.44 7.91
CA PHE A 267 -12.35 -7.29 6.75
C PHE A 267 -11.04 -7.89 6.22
N ILE A 268 -11.10 -9.17 5.88
CA ILE A 268 -10.03 -9.86 5.16
C ILE A 268 -10.59 -10.58 3.94
N SER A 269 -9.74 -10.76 2.95
CA SER A 269 -10.09 -11.49 1.73
C SER A 269 -8.87 -12.20 1.16
N THR A 270 -9.07 -13.39 0.63
CA THR A 270 -8.02 -14.19 0.02
C THR A 270 -8.53 -14.93 -1.22
N GLY A 271 -7.68 -15.05 -2.20
CA GLY A 271 -7.92 -15.85 -3.41
C GLY A 271 -7.97 -17.35 -3.14
N TYR A 272 -7.59 -18.16 -4.13
CA TYR A 272 -7.46 -19.62 -4.02
C TYR A 272 -8.70 -20.30 -3.42
N SER A 273 -9.89 -19.88 -3.85
CA SER A 273 -11.19 -20.40 -3.39
C SER A 273 -11.53 -20.21 -1.91
N THR A 274 -10.72 -19.47 -1.15
CA THR A 274 -10.92 -19.22 0.28
C THR A 274 -12.07 -18.25 0.53
N GLY A 275 -12.03 -17.04 0.01
CA GLY A 275 -13.09 -16.04 0.18
C GLY A 275 -12.74 -14.90 1.12
N CYS A 276 -13.74 -14.41 1.85
CA CYS A 276 -13.59 -13.24 2.72
C CYS A 276 -14.37 -13.39 4.03
N ALA A 277 -13.98 -12.59 5.02
CA ALA A 277 -14.67 -12.55 6.31
C ALA A 277 -14.63 -11.13 6.92
N LEU A 278 -15.64 -10.85 7.74
CA LEU A 278 -15.70 -9.67 8.59
C LEU A 278 -15.62 -10.07 10.06
N PHE A 279 -14.79 -9.37 10.78
CA PHE A 279 -14.64 -9.53 12.23
C PHE A 279 -15.05 -8.24 12.95
N GLU A 280 -15.51 -8.38 14.17
CA GLU A 280 -15.65 -7.30 15.13
C GLU A 280 -14.44 -7.31 16.05
N LEU A 281 -13.77 -6.18 16.18
CA LEU A 281 -12.68 -5.95 17.13
C LEU A 281 -13.25 -5.30 18.40
N ALA A 282 -12.74 -5.70 19.55
CA ALA A 282 -13.12 -5.14 20.84
C ALA A 282 -11.95 -5.22 21.82
N VAL A 283 -11.99 -4.40 22.87
CA VAL A 283 -11.08 -4.51 24.01
C VAL A 283 -11.90 -4.80 25.26
N ASN A 284 -11.77 -6.00 25.83
CA ASN A 284 -12.51 -6.44 27.00
C ASN A 284 -11.57 -6.49 28.22
N GLY A 285 -11.77 -5.57 29.16
CA GLY A 285 -10.91 -5.50 30.35
C GLY A 285 -9.42 -5.30 30.01
N GLY A 286 -9.14 -4.46 29.00
CA GLY A 286 -7.78 -4.18 28.50
C GLY A 286 -7.20 -5.26 27.59
N ARG A 287 -7.95 -6.30 27.24
CA ARG A 287 -7.53 -7.39 26.36
C ARG A 287 -8.20 -7.28 24.99
N PRO A 288 -7.42 -7.04 23.92
CA PRO A 288 -7.95 -7.08 22.56
C PRO A 288 -8.50 -8.45 22.19
N ALA A 289 -9.58 -8.46 21.40
CA ALA A 289 -10.23 -9.66 20.90
C ALA A 289 -10.83 -9.41 19.52
N ALA A 290 -11.01 -10.48 18.75
CA ALA A 290 -11.72 -10.45 17.46
C ALA A 290 -12.79 -11.54 17.43
N LYS A 291 -14.01 -11.17 16.99
CA LYS A 291 -15.13 -12.09 16.80
C LYS A 291 -15.54 -12.10 15.33
N LYS A 292 -15.52 -13.26 14.69
CA LYS A 292 -16.01 -13.39 13.32
C LYS A 292 -17.54 -13.16 13.27
N LEU A 293 -17.95 -12.23 12.42
CA LEU A 293 -19.35 -11.89 12.20
C LEU A 293 -19.95 -12.69 11.06
N TRP A 294 -19.24 -12.73 9.92
CA TRP A 294 -19.62 -13.52 8.77
C TRP A 294 -18.38 -13.92 7.95
N ALA A 295 -18.56 -14.95 7.11
CA ALA A 295 -17.59 -15.34 6.09
C ALA A 295 -18.35 -15.89 4.86
N ASN A 296 -17.83 -15.60 3.66
CA ASN A 296 -18.39 -16.09 2.40
C ASN A 296 -17.34 -16.12 1.28
N LYS A 297 -17.75 -16.40 0.04
CA LYS A 297 -16.88 -16.46 -1.13
C LYS A 297 -17.16 -15.35 -2.16
N GLU A 298 -17.76 -14.24 -1.71
CA GLU A 298 -18.18 -13.15 -2.60
C GLU A 298 -17.06 -12.17 -2.95
N MET A 299 -15.95 -12.17 -2.19
CA MET A 299 -14.73 -11.44 -2.51
C MET A 299 -13.53 -12.38 -2.33
N LYS A 300 -12.74 -12.55 -3.38
CA LYS A 300 -11.54 -13.39 -3.42
C LYS A 300 -10.40 -12.58 -4.03
N ASN A 301 -9.86 -11.67 -3.23
CA ASN A 301 -8.70 -10.89 -3.63
C ASN A 301 -7.50 -11.82 -3.84
N TYR A 302 -6.83 -11.72 -4.98
CA TYR A 302 -5.72 -12.58 -5.36
C TYR A 302 -4.37 -11.96 -4.99
N PHE A 303 -3.96 -10.91 -5.69
CA PHE A 303 -2.73 -10.14 -5.41
C PHE A 303 -3.01 -8.66 -5.10
N SER A 304 -4.26 -8.23 -5.18
CA SER A 304 -4.69 -6.86 -4.91
C SER A 304 -5.54 -6.78 -3.65
N THR A 305 -5.76 -5.58 -3.17
CA THR A 305 -6.61 -5.31 -2.00
C THR A 305 -7.80 -4.46 -2.46
N SER A 306 -8.98 -4.73 -1.92
CA SER A 306 -10.18 -3.91 -2.12
C SER A 306 -10.03 -2.52 -1.48
N VAL A 307 -10.84 -1.55 -1.92
CA VAL A 307 -11.04 -0.27 -1.24
C VAL A 307 -12.42 -0.24 -0.60
N LEU A 308 -12.53 0.42 0.55
CA LEU A 308 -13.81 0.59 1.27
C LEU A 308 -14.23 2.05 1.18
N VAL A 309 -15.34 2.31 0.48
CA VAL A 309 -15.91 3.66 0.33
C VAL A 309 -17.38 3.60 0.71
N ASP A 310 -17.83 4.50 1.61
CA ASP A 310 -19.21 4.68 2.03
C ASP A 310 -19.93 3.38 2.41
N GLY A 311 -19.22 2.46 3.08
CA GLY A 311 -19.76 1.18 3.55
C GLY A 311 -19.82 0.07 2.49
N TYR A 312 -19.19 0.28 1.33
CA TYR A 312 -19.10 -0.71 0.26
C TYR A 312 -17.64 -1.01 -0.10
N LEU A 313 -17.34 -2.29 -0.26
CA LEU A 313 -16.05 -2.77 -0.73
C LEU A 313 -16.06 -2.88 -2.25
N TYR A 314 -15.08 -2.27 -2.88
CA TYR A 314 -14.81 -2.41 -4.31
C TYR A 314 -13.49 -3.15 -4.48
N GLY A 315 -13.50 -4.25 -5.21
CA GLY A 315 -12.31 -5.08 -5.38
C GLY A 315 -12.52 -6.23 -6.36
N PHE A 316 -11.50 -7.02 -6.56
CA PHE A 316 -11.56 -8.13 -7.50
C PHE A 316 -11.94 -9.44 -6.80
N ASN A 317 -13.08 -10.03 -7.20
CA ASN A 317 -13.41 -11.41 -6.92
C ASN A 317 -12.84 -12.28 -8.05
N ASN A 318 -11.60 -12.73 -7.90
CA ASN A 318 -10.79 -13.32 -8.97
C ASN A 318 -10.68 -12.36 -10.19
N ASN A 319 -11.38 -12.67 -11.29
CA ASN A 319 -11.34 -11.91 -12.54
C ASN A 319 -12.53 -10.95 -12.74
N LYS A 320 -13.34 -10.71 -11.70
CA LYS A 320 -14.49 -9.80 -11.78
C LYS A 320 -14.34 -8.66 -10.76
N LEU A 321 -14.37 -7.42 -11.23
CA LEU A 321 -14.55 -6.28 -10.37
C LEU A 321 -15.93 -6.38 -9.70
N THR A 322 -15.97 -6.25 -8.39
CA THR A 322 -17.13 -6.56 -7.56
C THR A 322 -17.33 -5.46 -6.54
N CYS A 323 -18.59 -5.04 -6.36
CA CYS A 323 -19.03 -4.27 -5.23
C CYS A 323 -19.71 -5.16 -4.22
N LEU A 324 -19.32 -5.06 -2.95
CA LEU A 324 -19.82 -5.85 -1.83
C LEU A 324 -20.26 -4.94 -0.69
N ASP A 325 -21.43 -5.17 -0.12
CA ASP A 325 -21.85 -4.48 1.10
C ASP A 325 -20.99 -4.94 2.28
N PHE A 326 -20.29 -4.01 2.92
CA PHE A 326 -19.32 -4.28 3.96
C PHE A 326 -19.90 -4.94 5.20
N ARG A 327 -21.12 -4.58 5.58
CA ARG A 327 -21.75 -5.09 6.80
C ARG A 327 -22.32 -6.50 6.61
N SER A 328 -22.99 -6.72 5.49
CA SER A 328 -23.70 -7.98 5.24
C SER A 328 -22.90 -9.01 4.43
N GLY A 329 -21.83 -8.59 3.76
CA GLY A 329 -21.06 -9.43 2.85
C GLY A 329 -21.82 -9.78 1.57
N LYS A 330 -22.95 -9.12 1.26
CA LYS A 330 -23.73 -9.38 0.05
C LYS A 330 -23.17 -8.63 -1.14
N THR A 331 -23.06 -9.31 -2.26
CA THR A 331 -22.70 -8.67 -3.53
C THR A 331 -23.81 -7.71 -3.97
N LYS A 332 -23.40 -6.52 -4.37
CA LYS A 332 -24.25 -5.51 -5.00
C LYS A 332 -24.24 -5.67 -6.51
N TRP A 333 -23.05 -5.70 -7.11
CA TRP A 333 -22.86 -5.96 -8.53
C TRP A 333 -21.48 -6.59 -8.81
N LYS A 334 -21.34 -7.17 -10.01
CA LYS A 334 -20.09 -7.71 -10.56
C LYS A 334 -19.99 -7.34 -12.03
N THR A 335 -18.79 -6.96 -12.49
CA THR A 335 -18.48 -6.73 -13.91
C THR A 335 -17.19 -7.41 -14.31
N GLY A 336 -17.05 -7.74 -15.59
CA GLY A 336 -15.86 -8.36 -16.17
C GLY A 336 -15.07 -7.40 -17.06
N GLY A 337 -14.16 -7.95 -17.87
CA GLY A 337 -13.41 -7.22 -18.88
C GLY A 337 -12.04 -6.68 -18.44
N PHE A 338 -11.61 -6.98 -17.21
CA PHE A 338 -10.32 -6.56 -16.67
C PHE A 338 -9.33 -7.71 -16.46
N ASN A 339 -9.80 -8.96 -16.55
CA ASN A 339 -9.16 -10.12 -15.95
C ASN A 339 -8.96 -9.88 -14.45
N ARG A 340 -7.79 -10.19 -13.88
CA ARG A 340 -7.43 -9.71 -12.55
C ARG A 340 -7.01 -8.25 -12.65
N GLY A 341 -6.91 -7.57 -11.52
CA GLY A 341 -6.49 -6.18 -11.52
C GLY A 341 -6.34 -5.62 -10.12
N SER A 342 -6.03 -4.36 -10.06
CA SER A 342 -5.93 -3.56 -8.85
C SER A 342 -6.71 -2.26 -9.00
N LEU A 343 -6.97 -1.56 -7.92
CA LEU A 343 -7.68 -0.30 -7.95
C LEU A 343 -7.32 0.58 -6.76
N ILE A 344 -7.56 1.87 -6.94
CA ILE A 344 -7.61 2.89 -5.90
C ILE A 344 -8.90 3.70 -6.05
N ALA A 345 -9.26 4.47 -5.02
CA ALA A 345 -10.38 5.40 -5.09
C ALA A 345 -9.91 6.85 -4.88
N ALA A 346 -10.53 7.79 -5.57
CA ALA A 346 -10.32 9.23 -5.40
C ALA A 346 -11.48 10.02 -6.01
N ASP A 347 -11.87 11.15 -5.40
CA ASP A 347 -12.84 12.12 -5.97
C ASP A 347 -14.15 11.47 -6.43
N GLY A 348 -14.70 10.54 -5.63
CA GLY A 348 -15.91 9.79 -5.96
C GLY A 348 -15.75 8.79 -7.13
N LYS A 349 -14.54 8.46 -7.51
CA LYS A 349 -14.22 7.60 -8.65
C LYS A 349 -13.34 6.42 -8.24
N LEU A 350 -13.46 5.32 -8.96
CA LEU A 350 -12.55 4.18 -8.95
C LEU A 350 -11.59 4.31 -10.13
N ILE A 351 -10.31 4.21 -9.88
CA ILE A 351 -9.27 4.07 -10.90
C ILE A 351 -8.87 2.60 -10.92
N VAL A 352 -9.28 1.90 -11.97
CA VAL A 352 -9.14 0.44 -12.09
C VAL A 352 -8.04 0.11 -13.09
N TYR A 353 -7.07 -0.69 -12.69
CA TYR A 353 -5.95 -1.12 -13.53
C TYR A 353 -5.97 -2.63 -13.69
N GLY A 354 -6.47 -3.10 -14.84
CA GLY A 354 -6.62 -4.50 -15.18
C GLY A 354 -5.30 -5.17 -15.54
N GLU A 355 -5.25 -6.49 -15.44
CA GLU A 355 -4.06 -7.34 -15.55
C GLU A 355 -3.26 -7.17 -16.86
N GLN A 356 -3.90 -6.77 -17.93
CA GLN A 356 -3.27 -6.59 -19.25
C GLN A 356 -3.22 -5.11 -19.66
N GLY A 357 -2.99 -4.21 -18.73
CA GLY A 357 -2.81 -2.79 -18.99
C GLY A 357 -4.08 -2.01 -19.33
N LEU A 358 -5.26 -2.57 -19.10
CA LEU A 358 -6.51 -1.85 -19.26
C LEU A 358 -6.72 -0.90 -18.09
N LEU A 359 -6.68 0.40 -18.32
CA LEU A 359 -7.00 1.42 -17.33
C LEU A 359 -8.43 1.91 -17.53
N ALA A 360 -9.22 1.97 -16.46
CA ALA A 360 -10.56 2.50 -16.48
C ALA A 360 -10.84 3.44 -15.32
N LEU A 361 -11.71 4.41 -15.56
CA LEU A 361 -12.29 5.30 -14.57
C LEU A 361 -13.77 4.93 -14.44
N ALA A 362 -14.26 4.76 -13.22
CA ALA A 362 -15.66 4.47 -12.95
C ALA A 362 -16.18 5.28 -11.78
N GLU A 363 -17.49 5.51 -11.69
CA GLU A 363 -18.10 6.10 -10.50
C GLU A 363 -18.02 5.15 -9.31
N VAL A 364 -17.80 5.69 -8.11
CA VAL A 364 -18.06 4.97 -6.86
C VAL A 364 -19.58 4.89 -6.70
N SER A 365 -20.17 3.73 -6.95
CA SER A 365 -21.61 3.50 -6.84
C SER A 365 -21.90 2.08 -6.38
N PRO A 366 -22.75 1.87 -5.36
CA PRO A 366 -23.20 0.54 -4.95
C PRO A 366 -24.32 -0.01 -5.85
N ASP A 367 -24.95 0.81 -6.66
CA ASP A 367 -26.13 0.40 -7.43
C ASP A 367 -25.76 -0.39 -8.67
N SER A 368 -24.73 0.09 -9.41
CA SER A 368 -24.24 -0.56 -10.61
C SER A 368 -22.83 -0.08 -10.95
N TYR A 369 -22.10 -0.85 -11.77
CA TYR A 369 -20.87 -0.40 -12.39
C TYR A 369 -21.18 0.66 -13.46
N LYS A 370 -20.62 1.85 -13.32
CA LYS A 370 -20.74 2.95 -14.27
C LYS A 370 -19.37 3.42 -14.70
N GLU A 371 -18.96 2.99 -15.88
CA GLU A 371 -17.69 3.40 -16.47
C GLU A 371 -17.79 4.80 -17.04
N LEU A 372 -16.81 5.63 -16.74
CA LEU A 372 -16.68 7.00 -17.25
C LEU A 372 -15.69 7.07 -18.42
N ALA A 373 -14.60 6.32 -18.32
CA ALA A 373 -13.58 6.29 -19.35
C ALA A 373 -12.78 4.99 -19.31
N ARG A 374 -12.20 4.61 -20.44
CA ARG A 374 -11.37 3.41 -20.59
C ARG A 374 -10.33 3.62 -21.67
N PHE A 375 -9.10 3.16 -21.46
CA PHE A 375 -8.11 3.06 -22.52
C PHE A 375 -7.08 1.96 -22.24
N LYS A 376 -6.38 1.54 -23.27
CA LYS A 376 -5.31 0.54 -23.18
C LYS A 376 -3.98 1.25 -22.94
N PHE A 377 -3.43 1.11 -21.74
CA PHE A 377 -2.16 1.72 -21.35
C PHE A 377 -0.95 0.97 -21.92
N CYS A 378 -0.97 -0.38 -21.86
CA CYS A 378 0.08 -1.28 -22.38
C CYS A 378 -0.48 -2.68 -22.64
N ASP A 379 0.34 -3.55 -23.24
CA ASP A 379 0.00 -4.95 -23.50
C ASP A 379 0.63 -5.93 -22.47
N GLU A 380 1.59 -5.44 -21.69
CA GLU A 380 2.28 -6.23 -20.67
C GLU A 380 1.40 -6.51 -19.47
N GLN A 381 1.83 -7.49 -18.67
CA GLN A 381 1.21 -7.82 -17.39
C GLN A 381 1.33 -6.68 -16.39
N THR A 382 0.21 -6.33 -15.75
CA THR A 382 0.11 -5.22 -14.81
C THR A 382 -0.55 -5.68 -13.51
N TRP A 383 0.26 -6.15 -12.57
CA TRP A 383 -0.16 -6.58 -11.24
C TRP A 383 0.14 -5.53 -10.14
N THR A 384 0.51 -4.35 -10.56
CA THR A 384 0.88 -3.25 -9.66
C THR A 384 -0.33 -2.36 -9.40
N VAL A 385 -0.46 -1.90 -8.15
CA VAL A 385 -1.50 -0.92 -7.78
C VAL A 385 -1.10 0.46 -8.30
N PRO A 386 -2.04 1.21 -8.91
CA PRO A 386 -1.81 2.61 -9.28
C PRO A 386 -1.47 3.49 -8.08
N THR A 387 -0.71 4.54 -8.30
CA THR A 387 -0.42 5.57 -7.30
C THR A 387 -0.90 6.92 -7.81
N LEU A 388 -1.68 7.64 -7.01
CA LEU A 388 -2.16 8.99 -7.31
C LEU A 388 -1.53 10.00 -6.38
N SER A 389 -0.86 11.00 -6.95
CA SER A 389 -0.25 12.10 -6.19
C SER A 389 -0.12 13.34 -7.06
N GLY A 390 -0.65 14.47 -6.59
CA GLY A 390 -0.59 15.76 -7.27
C GLY A 390 -1.30 15.80 -8.62
N GLY A 391 -2.48 15.15 -8.73
CA GLY A 391 -3.23 15.04 -9.99
C GLY A 391 -2.52 14.20 -11.06
N ARG A 392 -1.51 13.41 -10.64
CA ARG A 392 -0.70 12.54 -11.50
C ARG A 392 -0.89 11.10 -11.09
N LEU A 393 -1.12 10.25 -12.09
CA LEU A 393 -1.25 8.81 -11.92
C LEU A 393 0.03 8.12 -12.36
N PHE A 394 0.70 7.47 -11.43
CA PHE A 394 1.90 6.68 -11.69
C PHE A 394 1.49 5.22 -11.91
N LEU A 395 1.88 4.68 -13.04
CA LEU A 395 1.59 3.31 -13.48
C LEU A 395 2.88 2.62 -13.89
N ARG A 396 2.95 1.33 -13.64
CA ARG A 396 4.05 0.52 -14.17
C ARG A 396 3.58 -0.83 -14.68
N ASN A 397 4.40 -1.40 -15.54
CA ASN A 397 4.42 -2.81 -15.90
C ASN A 397 5.83 -3.40 -15.61
N GLU A 398 6.16 -4.56 -16.15
CA GLU A 398 7.47 -5.22 -15.96
C GLU A 398 8.63 -4.57 -16.77
N LYS A 399 8.37 -3.53 -17.55
CA LYS A 399 9.35 -2.91 -18.44
C LYS A 399 9.49 -1.40 -18.26
N GLU A 400 8.41 -0.75 -17.79
CA GLU A 400 8.28 0.70 -17.84
C GLU A 400 7.58 1.26 -16.60
N LEU A 401 7.93 2.48 -16.27
CA LEU A 401 7.21 3.36 -15.35
C LEU A 401 6.74 4.58 -16.12
N ALA A 402 5.47 4.95 -15.97
CA ALA A 402 4.89 6.12 -16.61
C ALA A 402 4.08 6.97 -15.64
N CYS A 403 3.94 8.24 -15.98
CA CYS A 403 3.14 9.22 -15.27
C CYS A 403 2.13 9.87 -16.21
N LEU A 404 0.85 9.81 -15.84
CA LEU A 404 -0.26 10.38 -16.60
C LEU A 404 -0.85 11.57 -15.84
N LYS A 405 -1.27 12.62 -16.55
CA LYS A 405 -2.03 13.72 -15.97
C LYS A 405 -3.50 13.34 -15.87
N VAL A 406 -4.03 13.21 -14.67
CA VAL A 406 -5.45 12.88 -14.39
C VAL A 406 -6.18 13.96 -13.59
N GLY A 407 -5.47 14.94 -13.04
CA GLY A 407 -6.03 16.15 -12.42
C GLY A 407 -6.31 17.24 -13.47
N LYS A 408 -7.24 18.15 -13.15
CA LYS A 408 -7.58 19.33 -13.95
C LYS A 408 -6.45 20.35 -14.03
#